data_2e614dbe1fdf1a5a98b2058ebb247bf7
#
_entry.id   2e614dbe1fdf1a5a98b2058ebb247bf7
#
_cell.length_a   1.000
_cell.length_b   1.000
_cell.length_c   1.000
_cell.angle_alpha   90.00
_cell.angle_beta   90.00
_cell.angle_gamma   90.00
#
_symmetry.space_group_name_H-M   'P 1'
#
loop_
_entity.id
_entity.type
_entity.pdbx_description
1 polymer ?
#
loop_
_entity_poly.entity_id
_entity_poly.type
_entity_poly.pdbx_seq_one_letter_code
_entity_poly.pdbx_strand_id
1 'polypeptide(L)'
;MTSISDIAPLSEEAQKGEVFGIVRLYNVNNPSKPEASADRILSITYPSYPLSQALKAIAERMSGKRSQGTFIFAGGYGTGKSHCLLTLFHVFTSPGVAKEWQEKWSLNISLPHSRVVELQLMEGEEGNPEFLWEPIFKKLGQPSTLDQVRDFPTISQFKDIVGKKPTVIILDELESWYEAIADPVRKARNLNFLQVLSEVSSDLDCKLIVLAALYGRNEEILGRLGRDQIFIQDLGASEDKAEVIRFRLFQNIDQAKAKRVVETYIKRYTGLRSSLGTVVEPIDEYRSRMLKYYPLHPELLEVLFQSFSASRNYQNTRGILYLLSSVLRQSYTERDILLPSDVSPENEEVQDDLFKLEPRLVERCLDDIRRTKDDKLAQGVLATILLRSFVTGQPGANEGQIVVSNLTTGRNINEINLVLAKLKQGALNAWFVHPLDGRYVFRDEE
;
A
#
# COMPACT_ATOMS: atom_id res chain seq x y z
N MET A 1 -8.57 32.10 1.09
CA MET A 1 -8.58 30.77 1.76
C MET A 1 -7.23 30.15 1.52
N THR A 2 -6.60 29.56 2.52
CA THR A 2 -5.32 28.87 2.34
C THR A 2 -5.63 27.50 1.73
N SER A 3 -5.07 27.18 0.58
CA SER A 3 -5.33 25.92 -0.13
C SER A 3 -4.35 24.81 0.29
N ILE A 4 -4.64 23.57 -0.11
CA ILE A 4 -3.70 22.45 0.07
C ILE A 4 -2.36 22.79 -0.58
N SER A 5 -2.36 23.44 -1.78
CA SER A 5 -1.13 23.82 -2.49
C SER A 5 -0.21 24.77 -1.69
N ASP A 6 -0.80 25.60 -0.80
CA ASP A 6 -0.04 26.54 0.05
C ASP A 6 0.57 25.89 1.28
N ILE A 7 0.11 24.67 1.63
CA ILE A 7 0.45 23.99 2.87
C ILE A 7 1.22 22.69 2.61
N ALA A 8 0.80 21.93 1.61
CA ALA A 8 1.27 20.61 1.27
C ALA A 8 1.45 20.48 -0.24
N PRO A 9 2.54 21.04 -0.82
CA PRO A 9 2.79 20.94 -2.26
C PRO A 9 2.94 19.49 -2.69
N LEU A 10 2.35 19.14 -3.83
CA LEU A 10 2.41 17.79 -4.39
C LEU A 10 3.84 17.40 -4.72
N SER A 11 4.16 16.13 -4.56
CA SER A 11 5.39 15.54 -5.10
C SER A 11 5.41 15.65 -6.63
N GLU A 12 6.60 15.64 -7.23
CA GLU A 12 6.74 15.72 -8.69
C GLU A 12 6.00 14.58 -9.40
N GLU A 13 6.06 13.38 -8.84
CA GLU A 13 5.34 12.20 -9.35
C GLU A 13 3.81 12.39 -9.28
N ALA A 14 3.30 12.94 -8.18
CA ALA A 14 1.87 13.19 -8.05
C ALA A 14 1.38 14.29 -8.99
N GLN A 15 2.20 15.34 -9.22
CA GLN A 15 1.89 16.40 -10.18
C GLN A 15 1.79 15.88 -11.61
N LYS A 16 2.69 14.96 -12.00
CA LYS A 16 2.73 14.37 -13.35
C LYS A 16 1.73 13.24 -13.54
N GLY A 17 1.09 12.74 -12.48
CA GLY A 17 0.27 11.53 -12.52
C GLY A 17 1.10 10.25 -12.69
N GLU A 18 2.40 10.35 -12.50
CA GLU A 18 3.37 9.24 -12.60
C GLU A 18 3.66 8.62 -11.24
N VAL A 19 2.67 8.56 -10.35
CA VAL A 19 2.85 7.91 -9.05
C VAL A 19 3.29 6.48 -9.32
N PHE A 20 4.48 6.18 -8.87
CA PHE A 20 5.32 5.06 -9.27
C PHE A 20 4.56 3.77 -9.56
N GLY A 21 4.74 3.28 -10.80
CA GLY A 21 4.06 2.09 -11.32
C GLY A 21 4.51 0.77 -10.68
N ILE A 22 4.42 -0.32 -11.42
CA ILE A 22 4.84 -1.66 -11.00
C ILE A 22 6.35 -1.65 -10.79
N VAL A 23 6.78 -1.89 -9.55
CA VAL A 23 8.18 -2.13 -9.21
C VAL A 23 8.53 -3.54 -9.64
N ARG A 24 9.62 -3.67 -10.39
CA ARG A 24 10.10 -4.95 -10.90
C ARG A 24 11.53 -5.21 -10.45
N LEU A 25 11.69 -6.16 -9.57
CA LEU A 25 12.99 -6.47 -8.98
C LEU A 25 14.04 -6.84 -10.03
N TYR A 26 13.68 -7.52 -11.12
CA TYR A 26 14.63 -7.87 -12.19
C TYR A 26 15.20 -6.66 -12.95
N ASN A 27 14.61 -5.48 -12.81
CA ASN A 27 15.11 -4.24 -13.42
C ASN A 27 16.29 -3.62 -12.65
N VAL A 28 16.66 -4.12 -11.46
CA VAL A 28 17.71 -3.51 -10.62
C VAL A 28 19.08 -3.44 -11.27
N ASN A 29 19.35 -4.32 -12.22
CA ASN A 29 20.61 -4.36 -12.96
C ASN A 29 20.54 -3.61 -14.30
N ASN A 30 19.41 -2.97 -14.63
CA ASN A 30 19.27 -2.19 -15.86
C ASN A 30 19.34 -0.69 -15.56
N PRO A 31 20.47 0.00 -15.87
CA PRO A 31 20.65 1.42 -15.54
C PRO A 31 19.63 2.37 -16.16
N SER A 32 18.91 1.92 -17.21
CA SER A 32 17.85 2.73 -17.85
C SER A 32 16.52 2.70 -17.08
N LYS A 33 16.41 1.86 -16.04
CA LYS A 33 15.18 1.68 -15.26
C LYS A 33 15.28 2.37 -13.90
N PRO A 34 14.18 2.95 -13.43
CA PRO A 34 14.17 3.64 -12.13
C PRO A 34 14.52 2.72 -10.96
N GLU A 35 14.23 1.43 -11.06
CA GLU A 35 14.53 0.44 -10.05
C GLU A 35 16.04 0.23 -9.81
N ALA A 36 16.89 0.57 -10.79
CA ALA A 36 18.34 0.48 -10.65
C ALA A 36 18.96 1.63 -9.83
N SER A 37 18.21 2.71 -9.57
CA SER A 37 18.70 3.86 -8.83
C SER A 37 18.36 3.78 -7.34
N ALA A 38 19.38 3.59 -6.50
CA ALA A 38 19.25 3.60 -5.05
C ALA A 38 18.69 4.93 -4.52
N ASP A 39 19.22 6.05 -5.03
CA ASP A 39 18.77 7.41 -4.66
C ASP A 39 17.27 7.56 -4.92
N ARG A 40 16.82 7.16 -6.12
CA ARG A 40 15.40 7.27 -6.48
C ARG A 40 14.54 6.39 -5.58
N ILE A 41 14.89 5.11 -5.43
CA ILE A 41 14.06 4.19 -4.65
C ILE A 41 14.02 4.59 -3.18
N LEU A 42 15.16 4.90 -2.57
CA LEU A 42 15.20 5.28 -1.17
C LEU A 42 14.55 6.65 -0.91
N SER A 43 14.65 7.60 -1.87
CA SER A 43 13.98 8.90 -1.73
C SER A 43 12.46 8.81 -1.68
N ILE A 44 11.86 7.83 -2.34
CA ILE A 44 10.41 7.59 -2.37
C ILE A 44 9.94 6.54 -1.35
N THR A 45 10.85 6.02 -0.53
CA THR A 45 10.53 5.01 0.47
C THR A 45 10.32 5.62 1.85
N TYR A 46 9.09 5.50 2.35
CA TYR A 46 8.77 5.72 3.75
C TYR A 46 9.13 4.46 4.55
N PRO A 47 9.91 4.56 5.64
CA PRO A 47 10.26 3.40 6.46
C PRO A 47 9.09 2.99 7.35
N SER A 48 8.09 2.36 6.73
CA SER A 48 6.91 1.85 7.43
C SER A 48 7.29 0.94 8.60
N TYR A 49 6.37 0.78 9.55
CA TYR A 49 6.63 -0.06 10.72
C TYR A 49 7.10 -1.47 10.35
N PRO A 50 6.46 -2.20 9.39
CA PRO A 50 6.94 -3.52 8.97
C PRO A 50 8.36 -3.50 8.39
N LEU A 51 8.68 -2.52 7.54
CA LEU A 51 10.02 -2.39 6.96
C LEU A 51 11.07 -2.07 8.04
N SER A 52 10.76 -1.16 8.95
CA SER A 52 11.66 -0.78 10.06
C SER A 52 11.90 -1.95 11.00
N GLN A 53 10.89 -2.75 11.32
CA GLN A 53 11.04 -3.95 12.15
C GLN A 53 11.89 -5.02 11.44
N ALA A 54 11.66 -5.22 10.13
CA ALA A 54 12.46 -6.15 9.35
C ALA A 54 13.94 -5.73 9.32
N LEU A 55 14.24 -4.46 9.07
CA LEU A 55 15.62 -3.93 9.09
C LEU A 55 16.32 -4.14 10.44
N LYS A 56 15.64 -3.87 11.56
CA LYS A 56 16.17 -4.11 12.91
C LYS A 56 16.46 -5.60 13.13
N ALA A 57 15.49 -6.46 12.81
CA ALA A 57 15.63 -7.90 12.97
C ALA A 57 16.73 -8.49 12.08
N ILE A 58 16.88 -7.98 10.85
CA ILE A 58 18.00 -8.34 9.96
C ILE A 58 19.35 -7.95 10.56
N ALA A 59 19.47 -6.74 11.12
CA ALA A 59 20.70 -6.31 11.78
C ALA A 59 21.03 -7.15 13.02
N GLU A 60 20.02 -7.51 13.81
CA GLU A 60 20.19 -8.46 14.93
C GLU A 60 20.67 -9.82 14.45
N ARG A 61 20.09 -10.33 13.36
CA ARG A 61 20.52 -11.61 12.76
C ARG A 61 21.96 -11.55 12.25
N MET A 62 22.33 -10.50 11.52
CA MET A 62 23.67 -10.33 10.99
C MET A 62 24.74 -10.15 12.09
N SER A 63 24.34 -9.61 13.27
CA SER A 63 25.21 -9.49 14.44
C SER A 63 25.22 -10.73 15.36
N GLY A 64 24.49 -11.79 15.00
CA GLY A 64 24.40 -13.03 15.78
C GLY A 64 23.50 -12.96 17.02
N LYS A 65 22.69 -11.90 17.17
CA LYS A 65 21.76 -11.72 18.29
C LYS A 65 20.41 -12.42 18.07
N ARG A 66 20.13 -12.85 16.86
CA ARG A 66 18.88 -13.51 16.45
C ARG A 66 19.20 -14.72 15.56
N SER A 67 18.49 -15.81 15.72
CA SER A 67 18.63 -17.00 14.88
C SER A 67 17.80 -16.94 13.60
N GLN A 68 16.62 -16.29 13.63
CA GLN A 68 15.75 -16.21 12.45
C GLN A 68 16.42 -15.44 11.30
N GLY A 69 16.71 -16.13 10.20
CA GLY A 69 17.37 -15.57 9.03
C GLY A 69 16.47 -15.46 7.78
N THR A 70 15.24 -15.98 7.86
CA THR A 70 14.25 -15.89 6.79
C THR A 70 13.16 -14.87 7.16
N PHE A 71 12.95 -13.89 6.27
CA PHE A 71 12.03 -12.77 6.45
C PHE A 71 10.98 -12.80 5.34
N ILE A 72 9.71 -12.85 5.72
CA ILE A 72 8.58 -12.93 4.80
C ILE A 72 7.78 -11.64 4.83
N PHE A 73 7.60 -11.02 3.67
CA PHE A 73 6.67 -9.91 3.48
C PHE A 73 5.38 -10.46 2.89
N ALA A 74 4.33 -10.53 3.71
CA ALA A 74 3.02 -11.05 3.32
C ALA A 74 2.04 -9.91 3.04
N GLY A 75 1.10 -10.15 2.15
CA GLY A 75 0.00 -9.21 1.87
C GLY A 75 -0.52 -9.30 0.44
N GLY A 76 -1.72 -8.81 0.19
CA GLY A 76 -2.36 -8.80 -1.12
C GLY A 76 -1.57 -8.02 -2.19
N TYR A 77 -2.12 -7.96 -3.40
CA TYR A 77 -1.53 -7.16 -4.47
C TYR A 77 -1.51 -5.67 -4.09
N GLY A 78 -0.44 -4.95 -4.47
CA GLY A 78 -0.30 -3.52 -4.23
C GLY A 78 -0.04 -3.10 -2.78
N THR A 79 0.23 -4.02 -1.86
CA THR A 79 0.59 -3.69 -0.46
C THR A 79 2.03 -3.22 -0.28
N GLY A 80 2.87 -3.28 -1.33
CA GLY A 80 4.25 -2.80 -1.29
C GLY A 80 5.31 -3.87 -1.04
N LYS A 81 5.01 -5.17 -1.15
CA LYS A 81 5.97 -6.27 -0.96
C LYS A 81 7.23 -6.12 -1.81
N SER A 82 7.06 -6.03 -3.14
CA SER A 82 8.18 -5.87 -4.08
C SER A 82 8.95 -4.57 -3.82
N HIS A 83 8.28 -3.50 -3.38
CA HIS A 83 8.93 -2.25 -2.99
C HIS A 83 9.79 -2.42 -1.73
N CYS A 84 9.33 -3.17 -0.72
CA CYS A 84 10.14 -3.51 0.45
C CYS A 84 11.36 -4.33 0.06
N LEU A 85 11.20 -5.35 -0.80
CA LEU A 85 12.32 -6.17 -1.29
C LEU A 85 13.33 -5.33 -2.08
N LEU A 86 12.87 -4.43 -2.95
CA LEU A 86 13.72 -3.53 -3.72
C LEU A 86 14.45 -2.52 -2.80
N THR A 87 13.77 -2.00 -1.79
CA THR A 87 14.39 -1.14 -0.78
C THR A 87 15.53 -1.88 -0.07
N LEU A 88 15.28 -3.12 0.38
CA LEU A 88 16.29 -3.95 1.04
C LEU A 88 17.44 -4.29 0.09
N PHE A 89 17.17 -4.56 -1.20
CA PHE A 89 18.22 -4.71 -2.20
C PHE A 89 19.18 -3.51 -2.20
N HIS A 90 18.66 -2.29 -2.28
CA HIS A 90 19.48 -1.08 -2.28
C HIS A 90 20.17 -0.80 -0.94
N VAL A 91 19.53 -1.13 0.17
CA VAL A 91 20.15 -1.02 1.50
C VAL A 91 21.42 -1.89 1.59
N PHE A 92 21.43 -3.07 0.96
CA PHE A 92 22.60 -3.95 0.96
C PHE A 92 23.62 -3.63 -0.14
N THR A 93 23.19 -3.12 -1.27
CA THR A 93 24.08 -2.89 -2.42
C THR A 93 24.63 -1.47 -2.52
N SER A 94 23.98 -0.49 -1.89
CA SER A 94 24.31 0.93 -1.96
C SER A 94 24.44 1.55 -0.55
N PRO A 95 25.45 1.15 0.24
CA PRO A 95 25.53 1.49 1.67
C PRO A 95 25.66 3.00 1.93
N GLY A 96 26.23 3.79 1.02
CA GLY A 96 26.32 5.26 1.15
C GLY A 96 24.93 5.90 1.15
N VAL A 97 24.15 5.64 0.10
CA VAL A 97 22.78 6.17 -0.04
C VAL A 97 21.86 5.63 1.05
N ALA A 98 22.02 4.35 1.38
CA ALA A 98 21.27 3.73 2.48
C ALA A 98 21.52 4.40 3.82
N LYS A 99 22.77 4.80 4.10
CA LYS A 99 23.13 5.52 5.34
C LYS A 99 22.45 6.88 5.41
N GLU A 100 22.49 7.67 4.32
CA GLU A 100 21.83 8.97 4.26
C GLU A 100 20.30 8.85 4.48
N TRP A 101 19.68 7.86 3.84
CA TRP A 101 18.26 7.56 4.04
C TRP A 101 17.96 7.14 5.48
N GLN A 102 18.79 6.29 6.10
CA GLN A 102 18.62 5.88 7.48
C GLN A 102 18.77 7.06 8.45
N GLU A 103 19.75 7.93 8.24
CA GLU A 103 19.97 9.14 9.05
C GLU A 103 18.76 10.08 8.99
N LYS A 104 18.23 10.31 7.78
CA LYS A 104 17.00 11.11 7.59
C LYS A 104 15.84 10.61 8.46
N TRP A 105 15.73 9.31 8.63
CA TRP A 105 14.65 8.68 9.39
C TRP A 105 15.05 8.25 10.80
N SER A 106 16.22 8.62 11.27
CA SER A 106 16.76 8.23 12.59
C SER A 106 16.77 6.72 12.81
N LEU A 107 17.02 5.95 11.76
CA LEU A 107 17.18 4.51 11.81
C LEU A 107 18.64 4.18 12.11
N ASN A 108 18.94 3.87 13.36
CA ASN A 108 20.30 3.49 13.79
C ASN A 108 20.56 2.01 13.49
N ILE A 109 20.75 1.66 12.23
CA ILE A 109 20.91 0.28 11.77
C ILE A 109 22.24 0.14 11.05
N SER A 110 23.06 -0.82 11.48
CA SER A 110 24.32 -1.17 10.82
C SER A 110 24.20 -2.54 10.16
N LEU A 111 24.41 -2.58 8.85
CA LEU A 111 24.39 -3.81 8.06
C LEU A 111 25.74 -4.01 7.38
N PRO A 112 26.27 -5.23 7.34
CA PRO A 112 27.51 -5.51 6.63
C PRO A 112 27.29 -5.45 5.12
N HIS A 113 28.33 -5.09 4.37
CA HIS A 113 28.32 -5.27 2.92
C HIS A 113 28.10 -6.74 2.59
N SER A 114 27.11 -7.03 1.76
CA SER A 114 26.62 -8.39 1.49
C SER A 114 26.60 -8.69 0.01
N ARG A 115 26.82 -9.94 -0.36
CA ARG A 115 26.47 -10.42 -1.70
C ARG A 115 24.94 -10.49 -1.78
N VAL A 116 24.35 -9.98 -2.83
CA VAL A 116 22.90 -10.05 -3.03
C VAL A 116 22.60 -10.90 -4.26
N VAL A 117 21.69 -11.85 -4.09
CA VAL A 117 21.10 -12.66 -5.15
C VAL A 117 19.62 -12.29 -5.20
N GLU A 118 19.21 -11.61 -6.24
CA GLU A 118 17.82 -11.22 -6.46
C GLU A 118 17.18 -12.09 -7.54
N LEU A 119 15.99 -12.59 -7.28
CA LEU A 119 15.16 -13.33 -8.24
C LEU A 119 13.72 -12.79 -8.17
N GLN A 120 13.22 -12.32 -9.29
CA GLN A 120 11.80 -12.10 -9.50
C GLN A 120 11.27 -13.29 -10.30
N LEU A 121 10.58 -14.17 -9.60
CA LEU A 121 10.02 -15.38 -10.20
C LEU A 121 8.80 -15.00 -11.05
N MET A 122 8.49 -15.83 -12.06
CA MET A 122 7.44 -15.61 -13.08
C MET A 122 7.72 -14.49 -14.09
N GLU A 123 8.78 -13.67 -13.93
CA GLU A 123 9.13 -12.60 -14.85
C GLU A 123 10.65 -12.58 -15.14
N GLY A 124 11.06 -12.08 -16.31
CA GLY A 124 12.45 -11.99 -16.73
C GLY A 124 13.01 -13.31 -17.28
N GLU A 125 14.30 -13.28 -17.70
CA GLU A 125 14.98 -14.44 -18.32
C GLU A 125 15.17 -15.61 -17.34
N GLU A 126 15.36 -15.32 -16.06
CA GLU A 126 15.56 -16.31 -14.99
C GLU A 126 14.27 -16.54 -14.16
N GLY A 127 13.15 -15.94 -14.56
CA GLY A 127 11.93 -15.87 -13.74
C GLY A 127 11.17 -17.18 -13.63
N ASN A 128 11.46 -18.20 -14.43
CA ASN A 128 10.79 -19.50 -14.36
C ASN A 128 11.80 -20.67 -14.33
N PRO A 129 12.68 -20.73 -13.33
CA PRO A 129 13.65 -21.81 -13.21
C PRO A 129 12.95 -23.15 -12.97
N GLU A 130 13.54 -24.23 -13.44
CA GLU A 130 13.07 -25.58 -13.10
C GLU A 130 13.25 -25.84 -11.60
N PHE A 131 14.42 -25.50 -11.08
CA PHE A 131 14.73 -25.59 -9.66
C PHE A 131 15.27 -24.26 -9.14
N LEU A 132 14.79 -23.86 -7.98
CA LEU A 132 15.13 -22.58 -7.39
C LEU A 132 16.63 -22.39 -7.10
N TRP A 133 17.34 -23.48 -6.82
CA TRP A 133 18.79 -23.42 -6.56
C TRP A 133 19.63 -23.13 -7.79
N GLU A 134 19.15 -23.41 -9.01
CA GLU A 134 19.93 -23.21 -10.24
C GLU A 134 20.36 -21.75 -10.45
N PRO A 135 19.44 -20.77 -10.49
CA PRO A 135 19.84 -19.37 -10.62
C PRO A 135 20.59 -18.85 -9.38
N ILE A 136 20.27 -19.35 -8.18
CA ILE A 136 20.98 -18.98 -6.96
C ILE A 136 22.47 -19.39 -7.04
N PHE A 137 22.76 -20.62 -7.42
CA PHE A 137 24.14 -21.13 -7.52
C PHE A 137 24.92 -20.40 -8.62
N LYS A 138 24.28 -20.13 -9.76
CA LYS A 138 24.89 -19.33 -10.84
C LYS A 138 25.28 -17.93 -10.36
N LYS A 139 24.36 -17.21 -9.70
CA LYS A 139 24.61 -15.86 -9.18
C LYS A 139 25.61 -15.83 -8.02
N LEU A 140 25.74 -16.91 -7.27
CA LEU A 140 26.78 -17.07 -6.24
C LEU A 140 28.14 -17.46 -6.83
N GLY A 141 28.26 -17.67 -8.14
CA GLY A 141 29.50 -18.03 -8.84
C GLY A 141 29.90 -19.48 -8.67
N GLN A 142 28.94 -20.37 -8.40
CA GLN A 142 29.16 -21.80 -8.16
C GLN A 142 28.34 -22.72 -9.12
N PRO A 143 28.32 -22.45 -10.43
CA PRO A 143 27.49 -23.25 -11.36
C PRO A 143 27.94 -24.72 -11.46
N SER A 144 29.23 -25.03 -11.29
CA SER A 144 29.74 -26.39 -11.31
C SER A 144 29.25 -27.29 -10.19
N THR A 145 28.74 -26.71 -9.11
CA THR A 145 28.16 -27.49 -7.99
C THR A 145 26.80 -28.08 -8.37
N LEU A 146 26.14 -27.55 -9.41
CA LEU A 146 24.86 -28.09 -9.91
C LEU A 146 24.99 -29.55 -10.34
N ASP A 147 26.11 -29.94 -10.94
CA ASP A 147 26.35 -31.32 -11.37
C ASP A 147 26.45 -32.31 -10.21
N GLN A 148 26.66 -31.83 -9.00
CA GLN A 148 26.75 -32.63 -7.77
C GLN A 148 25.40 -32.77 -7.04
N VAL A 149 24.37 -32.00 -7.44
CA VAL A 149 23.03 -32.07 -6.87
C VAL A 149 22.26 -33.23 -7.51
N ARG A 150 21.90 -34.23 -6.70
CA ARG A 150 21.15 -35.41 -7.20
C ARG A 150 19.63 -35.15 -7.18
N ASP A 151 19.11 -34.76 -6.04
CA ASP A 151 17.68 -34.52 -5.82
C ASP A 151 17.40 -33.07 -5.51
N PHE A 152 17.97 -32.54 -4.45
CA PHE A 152 18.05 -31.14 -4.08
C PHE A 152 19.34 -30.90 -3.27
N PRO A 153 19.83 -29.64 -3.16
CA PRO A 153 21.03 -29.34 -2.40
C PRO A 153 20.87 -29.69 -0.92
N THR A 154 21.84 -30.41 -0.37
CA THR A 154 21.88 -30.68 1.07
C THR A 154 22.28 -29.43 1.85
N ILE A 155 21.98 -29.41 3.16
CA ILE A 155 22.39 -28.32 4.06
C ILE A 155 23.89 -28.09 4.00
N SER A 156 24.72 -29.15 4.02
CA SER A 156 26.18 -29.04 3.94
C SER A 156 26.63 -28.42 2.63
N GLN A 157 26.13 -28.90 1.48
CA GLN A 157 26.46 -28.35 0.18
C GLN A 157 26.10 -26.85 0.07
N PHE A 158 24.93 -26.48 0.59
CA PHE A 158 24.51 -25.08 0.53
C PHE A 158 25.29 -24.19 1.49
N LYS A 159 25.66 -24.68 2.68
CA LYS A 159 26.57 -23.98 3.60
C LYS A 159 27.93 -23.73 2.96
N ASP A 160 28.50 -24.70 2.26
CA ASP A 160 29.78 -24.57 1.57
C ASP A 160 29.74 -23.49 0.48
N ILE A 161 28.61 -23.37 -0.24
CA ILE A 161 28.38 -22.36 -1.28
C ILE A 161 28.23 -20.95 -0.68
N VAL A 162 27.42 -20.81 0.35
CA VAL A 162 27.23 -19.53 1.06
C VAL A 162 28.53 -19.11 1.75
N GLY A 163 29.21 -20.05 2.41
CA GLY A 163 30.43 -19.82 3.16
C GLY A 163 30.22 -18.82 4.30
N LYS A 164 31.29 -18.12 4.67
CA LYS A 164 31.28 -17.11 5.74
C LYS A 164 30.94 -15.67 5.27
N LYS A 165 30.75 -15.48 3.96
CA LYS A 165 30.46 -14.14 3.41
C LYS A 165 29.01 -13.76 3.68
N PRO A 166 28.74 -12.55 4.18
CA PRO A 166 27.39 -12.06 4.29
C PRO A 166 26.67 -12.15 2.94
N THR A 167 25.53 -12.84 2.92
CA THR A 167 24.80 -13.15 1.69
C THR A 167 23.30 -12.89 1.93
N VAL A 168 22.65 -12.27 0.97
CA VAL A 168 21.21 -12.00 0.99
C VAL A 168 20.61 -12.61 -0.27
N ILE A 169 19.58 -13.41 -0.11
CA ILE A 169 18.78 -13.97 -1.21
C ILE A 169 17.41 -13.32 -1.15
N ILE A 170 16.97 -12.73 -2.26
CA ILE A 170 15.70 -12.02 -2.39
C ILE A 170 14.84 -12.77 -3.41
N LEU A 171 13.66 -13.22 -2.98
CA LEU A 171 12.72 -13.99 -3.80
C LEU A 171 11.38 -13.23 -3.87
N ASP A 172 11.11 -12.61 -5.02
CA ASP A 172 9.81 -12.01 -5.30
C ASP A 172 8.93 -12.97 -6.10
N GLU A 173 7.60 -12.88 -5.94
CA GLU A 173 6.59 -13.72 -6.58
C GLU A 173 6.76 -15.24 -6.29
N LEU A 174 7.36 -15.60 -5.16
CA LEU A 174 7.67 -16.99 -4.79
C LEU A 174 6.43 -17.89 -4.79
N GLU A 175 5.32 -17.41 -4.25
CA GLU A 175 4.08 -18.18 -4.15
C GLU A 175 3.47 -18.44 -5.53
N SER A 176 3.38 -17.43 -6.38
CA SER A 176 2.84 -17.54 -7.74
C SER A 176 3.64 -18.54 -8.59
N TRP A 177 4.96 -18.47 -8.49
CA TRP A 177 5.85 -19.40 -9.17
C TRP A 177 5.67 -20.84 -8.65
N TYR A 178 5.62 -21.01 -7.33
CA TYR A 178 5.44 -22.32 -6.70
C TYR A 178 4.11 -22.97 -7.08
N GLU A 179 3.03 -22.19 -7.10
CA GLU A 179 1.70 -22.67 -7.49
C GLU A 179 1.61 -23.05 -8.96
N ALA A 180 2.38 -22.40 -9.83
CA ALA A 180 2.45 -22.71 -11.25
C ALA A 180 3.19 -24.03 -11.57
N ILE A 181 3.92 -24.63 -10.60
CA ILE A 181 4.61 -25.90 -10.81
C ILE A 181 3.58 -27.04 -10.85
N ALA A 182 3.37 -27.62 -12.03
CA ALA A 182 2.42 -28.71 -12.23
C ALA A 182 2.98 -30.09 -11.81
N ASP A 183 4.32 -30.31 -11.98
CA ASP A 183 4.95 -31.59 -11.62
C ASP A 183 5.12 -31.73 -10.11
N PRO A 184 4.47 -32.75 -9.46
CA PRO A 184 4.55 -32.94 -8.02
C PRO A 184 5.96 -33.25 -7.51
N VAL A 185 6.80 -33.92 -8.30
CA VAL A 185 8.17 -34.26 -7.91
C VAL A 185 9.03 -33.00 -7.90
N ARG A 186 8.95 -32.21 -8.95
CA ARG A 186 9.61 -30.90 -9.04
C ARG A 186 9.15 -29.97 -7.91
N LYS A 187 7.86 -29.96 -7.63
CA LYS A 187 7.24 -29.16 -6.55
C LYS A 187 7.81 -29.56 -5.18
N ALA A 188 7.86 -30.85 -4.88
CA ALA A 188 8.40 -31.39 -3.64
C ALA A 188 9.91 -31.09 -3.47
N ARG A 189 10.71 -31.21 -4.53
CA ARG A 189 12.12 -30.87 -4.51
C ARG A 189 12.37 -29.39 -4.18
N ASN A 190 11.63 -28.50 -4.80
CA ASN A 190 11.72 -27.07 -4.52
C ASN A 190 11.30 -26.73 -3.08
N LEU A 191 10.26 -27.37 -2.54
CA LEU A 191 9.88 -27.24 -1.13
C LEU A 191 10.99 -27.70 -0.19
N ASN A 192 11.64 -28.83 -0.47
CA ASN A 192 12.75 -29.31 0.33
C ASN A 192 13.93 -28.32 0.30
N PHE A 193 14.18 -27.68 -0.83
CA PHE A 193 15.21 -26.66 -0.91
C PHE A 193 14.83 -25.38 -0.14
N LEU A 194 13.55 -24.96 -0.11
CA LEU A 194 13.10 -23.87 0.75
C LEU A 194 13.36 -24.17 2.24
N GLN A 195 13.20 -25.43 2.65
CA GLN A 195 13.58 -25.85 4.00
C GLN A 195 15.10 -25.71 4.23
N VAL A 196 15.91 -26.14 3.29
CA VAL A 196 17.39 -25.98 3.36
C VAL A 196 17.78 -24.49 3.46
N LEU A 197 17.15 -23.61 2.66
CA LEU A 197 17.34 -22.16 2.77
C LEU A 197 17.07 -21.63 4.18
N SER A 198 15.95 -22.04 4.75
CA SER A 198 15.53 -21.61 6.10
C SER A 198 16.47 -22.13 7.19
N GLU A 199 16.84 -23.40 7.13
CA GLU A 199 17.76 -24.01 8.11
C GLU A 199 19.15 -23.37 8.05
N VAL A 200 19.70 -23.16 6.85
CA VAL A 200 21.02 -22.52 6.69
C VAL A 200 20.96 -21.04 7.10
N SER A 201 19.86 -20.33 6.81
CA SER A 201 19.69 -18.94 7.24
C SER A 201 19.54 -18.81 8.75
N SER A 202 19.09 -19.85 9.44
CA SER A 202 18.93 -19.86 10.90
C SER A 202 20.20 -20.29 11.63
N ASP A 203 21.18 -20.84 10.92
CA ASP A 203 22.47 -21.20 11.50
C ASP A 203 23.35 -19.98 11.74
N LEU A 204 23.73 -19.72 13.00
CA LEU A 204 24.54 -18.56 13.39
C LEU A 204 25.95 -18.54 12.80
N ASP A 205 26.47 -19.69 12.40
CA ASP A 205 27.77 -19.77 11.72
C ASP A 205 27.69 -19.29 10.25
N CYS A 206 26.49 -19.20 9.69
CA CYS A 206 26.22 -18.72 8.35
C CYS A 206 25.60 -17.31 8.39
N LYS A 207 26.20 -16.35 7.68
CA LYS A 207 25.65 -14.99 7.56
C LYS A 207 24.71 -14.90 6.34
N LEU A 208 23.67 -15.73 6.35
CA LEU A 208 22.65 -15.77 5.31
C LEU A 208 21.36 -15.11 5.78
N ILE A 209 20.81 -14.25 4.91
CA ILE A 209 19.45 -13.71 5.01
C ILE A 209 18.67 -14.17 3.78
N VAL A 210 17.46 -14.63 3.99
CA VAL A 210 16.49 -14.92 2.93
C VAL A 210 15.30 -13.96 3.08
N LEU A 211 15.00 -13.22 2.02
CA LEU A 211 13.87 -12.28 1.95
C LEU A 211 12.90 -12.81 0.91
N ALA A 212 11.64 -12.98 1.25
CA ALA A 212 10.65 -13.45 0.29
C ALA A 212 9.32 -12.68 0.40
N ALA A 213 8.65 -12.52 -0.75
CA ALA A 213 7.30 -11.97 -0.83
C ALA A 213 6.28 -13.09 -1.06
N LEU A 214 5.21 -13.10 -0.25
CA LEU A 214 4.08 -14.01 -0.40
C LEU A 214 2.78 -13.19 -0.55
N TYR A 215 1.88 -13.66 -1.41
CA TYR A 215 0.57 -13.04 -1.60
C TYR A 215 -0.33 -13.20 -0.37
N GLY A 216 -0.27 -14.37 0.26
CA GLY A 216 -1.06 -14.71 1.43
C GLY A 216 -0.24 -15.43 2.50
N ARG A 217 -0.89 -16.33 3.20
CA ARG A 217 -0.27 -17.26 4.14
C ARG A 217 -0.32 -18.67 3.55
N ASN A 218 0.48 -18.92 2.51
CA ASN A 218 0.61 -20.26 1.94
C ASN A 218 1.16 -21.23 3.00
N GLU A 219 0.30 -22.03 3.59
CA GLU A 219 0.64 -22.94 4.71
C GLU A 219 1.69 -23.98 4.32
N GLU A 220 1.74 -24.38 3.05
CA GLU A 220 2.73 -25.36 2.56
C GLU A 220 4.13 -24.75 2.54
N ILE A 221 4.28 -23.56 1.97
CA ILE A 221 5.56 -22.81 1.96
C ILE A 221 5.97 -22.45 3.39
N LEU A 222 5.07 -21.85 4.17
CA LEU A 222 5.36 -21.42 5.54
C LEU A 222 5.68 -22.59 6.46
N GLY A 223 5.00 -23.73 6.29
CA GLY A 223 5.26 -24.95 7.04
C GLY A 223 6.66 -25.51 6.77
N ARG A 224 7.15 -25.42 5.53
CA ARG A 224 8.50 -25.87 5.16
C ARG A 224 9.60 -24.92 5.62
N LEU A 225 9.33 -23.63 5.59
CA LEU A 225 10.28 -22.62 6.11
C LEU A 225 10.43 -22.71 7.64
N GLY A 226 9.52 -23.38 8.33
CA GLY A 226 9.56 -23.56 9.79
C GLY A 226 9.10 -22.31 10.54
N ARG A 227 7.94 -22.39 11.21
CA ARG A 227 7.31 -21.23 11.87
C ARG A 227 8.20 -20.50 12.86
N ASP A 228 9.06 -21.22 13.56
CA ASP A 228 9.97 -20.65 14.56
C ASP A 228 11.25 -20.05 13.95
N GLN A 229 11.50 -20.32 12.66
CA GLN A 229 12.71 -19.89 11.93
C GLN A 229 12.47 -18.67 11.04
N ILE A 230 11.23 -18.22 10.91
CA ILE A 230 10.83 -17.13 10.03
C ILE A 230 10.34 -15.91 10.80
N PHE A 231 10.53 -14.74 10.19
CA PHE A 231 9.98 -13.47 10.67
C PHE A 231 9.00 -12.94 9.63
N ILE A 232 7.71 -12.94 9.97
CA ILE A 232 6.65 -12.54 9.04
C ILE A 232 6.23 -11.09 9.32
N GLN A 233 6.16 -10.27 8.26
CA GLN A 233 5.60 -8.92 8.27
C GLN A 233 4.36 -8.87 7.37
N ASP A 234 3.21 -8.61 7.97
CA ASP A 234 1.96 -8.41 7.24
C ASP A 234 1.82 -6.93 6.82
N LEU A 235 2.07 -6.66 5.54
CA LEU A 235 1.95 -5.32 4.97
C LEU A 235 0.49 -4.90 4.78
N GLY A 236 -0.42 -5.88 4.68
CA GLY A 236 -1.85 -5.63 4.56
C GLY A 236 -2.47 -5.06 5.83
N ALA A 237 -1.94 -5.42 6.99
CA ALA A 237 -2.40 -4.99 8.31
C ALA A 237 -1.67 -3.74 8.84
N SER A 238 -0.74 -3.14 8.08
CA SER A 238 0.05 -1.98 8.54
C SER A 238 -0.82 -0.76 8.82
N GLU A 239 -0.62 -0.16 9.99
CA GLU A 239 -1.28 1.09 10.41
C GLU A 239 -0.67 2.34 9.76
N ASP A 240 0.47 2.20 9.07
CA ASP A 240 1.22 3.29 8.46
C ASP A 240 0.78 3.63 7.02
N LYS A 241 -0.28 3.02 6.53
CA LYS A 241 -0.72 3.23 5.13
C LYS A 241 -0.97 4.69 4.81
N ALA A 242 -1.55 5.42 5.75
CA ALA A 242 -1.84 6.85 5.58
C ALA A 242 -0.54 7.68 5.48
N GLU A 243 0.46 7.37 6.28
CA GLU A 243 1.77 8.01 6.26
C GLU A 243 2.51 7.71 4.95
N VAL A 244 2.47 6.46 4.48
CA VAL A 244 3.02 6.06 3.17
C VAL A 244 2.36 6.86 2.05
N ILE A 245 1.03 6.95 2.05
CA ILE A 245 0.28 7.71 1.04
C ILE A 245 0.67 9.20 1.08
N ARG A 246 0.69 9.81 2.26
CA ARG A 246 1.07 11.23 2.43
C ARG A 246 2.49 11.49 1.96
N PHE A 247 3.43 10.64 2.36
CA PHE A 247 4.83 10.75 1.97
C PHE A 247 5.04 10.65 0.45
N ARG A 248 4.23 9.83 -0.22
CA ARG A 248 4.30 9.67 -1.67
C ARG A 248 3.63 10.79 -2.44
N LEU A 249 2.56 11.36 -1.91
CA LEU A 249 1.78 12.40 -2.60
C LEU A 249 2.32 13.82 -2.39
N PHE A 250 2.97 14.10 -1.25
CA PHE A 250 3.37 15.46 -0.88
C PHE A 250 4.87 15.56 -0.61
N GLN A 251 5.49 16.69 -0.99
CA GLN A 251 6.92 16.96 -0.74
C GLN A 251 7.18 17.21 0.75
N ASN A 252 6.48 18.18 1.31
CA ASN A 252 6.47 18.51 2.73
C ASN A 252 5.10 19.05 3.13
N ILE A 253 4.86 19.14 4.44
CA ILE A 253 3.61 19.70 4.97
C ILE A 253 3.96 20.73 6.03
N ASP A 254 3.54 21.99 5.83
CA ASP A 254 3.62 23.04 6.85
C ASP A 254 2.70 22.70 8.03
N GLN A 255 3.27 22.13 9.07
CA GLN A 255 2.53 21.64 10.25
C GLN A 255 1.77 22.76 10.98
N ALA A 256 2.33 23.99 10.96
CA ALA A 256 1.67 25.12 11.65
C ALA A 256 0.42 25.57 10.91
N LYS A 257 0.48 25.63 9.58
CA LYS A 257 -0.68 25.94 8.74
C LYS A 257 -1.70 24.80 8.76
N ALA A 258 -1.24 23.56 8.63
CA ALA A 258 -2.09 22.36 8.72
C ALA A 258 -2.91 22.34 10.01
N LYS A 259 -2.26 22.59 11.16
CA LYS A 259 -2.92 22.68 12.46
C LYS A 259 -4.01 23.75 12.49
N ARG A 260 -3.78 24.92 11.89
CA ARG A 260 -4.81 25.99 11.83
C ARG A 260 -6.04 25.55 11.04
N VAL A 261 -5.85 24.89 9.91
CA VAL A 261 -6.97 24.35 9.12
C VAL A 261 -7.74 23.30 9.93
N VAL A 262 -7.04 22.33 10.50
CA VAL A 262 -7.67 21.28 11.31
C VAL A 262 -8.46 21.87 12.48
N GLU A 263 -7.90 22.82 13.24
CA GLU A 263 -8.62 23.46 14.36
C GLU A 263 -9.88 24.21 13.89
N THR A 264 -9.87 24.77 12.68
CA THR A 264 -11.07 25.39 12.10
C THR A 264 -12.17 24.36 11.88
N TYR A 265 -11.84 23.19 11.34
CA TYR A 265 -12.80 22.09 11.16
C TYR A 265 -13.29 21.53 12.50
N ILE A 266 -12.40 21.27 13.44
CA ILE A 266 -12.74 20.76 14.77
C ILE A 266 -13.69 21.69 15.52
N LYS A 267 -13.43 22.99 15.47
CA LYS A 267 -14.36 24.01 16.06
C LYS A 267 -15.75 23.91 15.43
N ARG A 268 -15.84 23.75 14.12
CA ARG A 268 -17.14 23.56 13.44
C ARG A 268 -17.81 22.25 13.82
N TYR A 269 -17.08 21.15 13.84
CA TYR A 269 -17.62 19.84 14.21
C TYR A 269 -18.13 19.84 15.65
N THR A 270 -17.41 20.48 16.57
CA THR A 270 -17.87 20.66 17.96
C THR A 270 -19.19 21.41 18.05
N GLY A 271 -19.37 22.45 17.21
CA GLY A 271 -20.63 23.20 17.15
C GLY A 271 -21.79 22.47 16.47
N LEU A 272 -21.52 21.39 15.74
CA LEU A 272 -22.48 20.64 14.91
C LEU A 272 -22.68 19.19 15.37
N ARG A 273 -22.27 18.83 16.59
CA ARG A 273 -22.31 17.45 17.11
C ARG A 273 -23.67 16.77 16.91
N SER A 274 -24.77 17.47 17.14
CA SER A 274 -26.13 16.91 16.97
C SER A 274 -26.43 16.48 15.54
N SER A 275 -25.81 17.13 14.54
CA SER A 275 -25.99 16.83 13.11
C SER A 275 -24.98 15.80 12.59
N LEU A 276 -23.85 15.64 13.28
CA LEU A 276 -22.77 14.74 12.87
C LEU A 276 -22.88 13.35 13.52
N GLY A 277 -23.68 13.24 14.60
CA GLY A 277 -23.82 11.99 15.36
C GLY A 277 -22.49 11.53 15.94
N THR A 278 -22.21 10.24 15.86
CA THR A 278 -20.99 9.62 16.40
C THR A 278 -19.79 9.66 15.44
N VAL A 279 -19.93 10.22 14.23
CA VAL A 279 -18.89 10.18 13.18
C VAL A 279 -17.60 10.85 13.63
N VAL A 280 -17.72 11.95 14.39
CA VAL A 280 -16.57 12.74 14.87
C VAL A 280 -16.26 12.52 16.36
N GLU A 281 -16.79 11.46 16.95
CA GLU A 281 -16.60 11.17 18.37
C GLU A 281 -15.63 9.99 18.59
N PRO A 282 -14.73 10.04 19.59
CA PRO A 282 -14.43 11.20 20.43
C PRO A 282 -13.69 12.32 19.68
N ILE A 283 -14.07 13.56 19.89
CA ILE A 283 -13.58 14.71 19.10
C ILE A 283 -12.05 14.90 19.18
N ASP A 284 -11.41 14.60 20.32
CA ASP A 284 -9.96 14.74 20.46
C ASP A 284 -9.19 13.66 19.70
N GLU A 285 -9.72 12.45 19.63
CA GLU A 285 -9.17 11.40 18.79
C GLU A 285 -9.36 11.74 17.31
N TYR A 286 -10.52 12.28 16.96
CA TYR A 286 -10.80 12.73 15.60
C TYR A 286 -9.85 13.86 15.17
N ARG A 287 -9.60 14.84 16.07
CA ARG A 287 -8.59 15.89 15.88
C ARG A 287 -7.21 15.29 15.59
N SER A 288 -6.81 14.33 16.39
CA SER A 288 -5.51 13.66 16.24
C SER A 288 -5.41 12.95 14.88
N ARG A 289 -6.47 12.27 14.45
CA ARG A 289 -6.53 11.65 13.11
C ARG A 289 -6.49 12.68 11.98
N MET A 290 -7.22 13.80 12.12
CA MET A 290 -7.18 14.89 11.13
C MET A 290 -5.77 15.48 10.99
N LEU A 291 -5.05 15.70 12.09
CA LEU A 291 -3.65 16.17 12.04
C LEU A 291 -2.73 15.13 11.41
N LYS A 292 -2.90 13.86 11.77
CA LYS A 292 -2.12 12.75 11.25
C LYS A 292 -2.30 12.58 9.74
N TYR A 293 -3.53 12.74 9.23
CA TYR A 293 -3.88 12.45 7.83
C TYR A 293 -3.86 13.69 6.92
N TYR A 294 -3.80 14.91 7.49
CA TYR A 294 -3.79 16.15 6.70
C TYR A 294 -2.79 16.08 5.53
N PRO A 295 -3.15 16.53 4.33
CA PRO A 295 -4.36 17.25 3.92
C PRO A 295 -5.54 16.35 3.48
N LEU A 296 -5.47 15.05 3.74
CA LEU A 296 -6.53 14.09 3.43
C LEU A 296 -7.47 13.97 4.64
N HIS A 297 -8.76 14.06 4.40
CA HIS A 297 -9.73 13.94 5.49
C HIS A 297 -9.78 12.48 6.02
N PRO A 298 -9.94 12.22 7.33
CA PRO A 298 -10.04 10.86 7.88
C PRO A 298 -11.10 10.01 7.18
N GLU A 299 -12.30 10.55 6.98
CA GLU A 299 -13.39 9.85 6.30
C GLU A 299 -13.06 9.44 4.87
N LEU A 300 -12.21 10.22 4.18
CA LEU A 300 -11.75 9.88 2.84
C LEU A 300 -10.82 8.66 2.87
N LEU A 301 -9.78 8.69 3.70
CA LEU A 301 -8.83 7.58 3.79
C LEU A 301 -9.50 6.30 4.30
N GLU A 302 -10.36 6.41 5.31
CA GLU A 302 -11.05 5.26 5.87
C GLU A 302 -11.97 4.58 4.86
N VAL A 303 -12.78 5.36 4.12
CA VAL A 303 -13.65 4.77 3.10
C VAL A 303 -12.84 4.13 1.96
N LEU A 304 -11.74 4.76 1.55
CA LEU A 304 -10.87 4.18 0.52
C LEU A 304 -10.20 2.89 1.00
N PHE A 305 -9.68 2.85 2.23
CA PHE A 305 -9.11 1.62 2.77
C PHE A 305 -10.14 0.50 2.87
N GLN A 306 -11.36 0.79 3.30
CA GLN A 306 -12.43 -0.20 3.40
C GLN A 306 -12.89 -0.71 2.03
N SER A 307 -13.08 0.18 1.07
CA SER A 307 -13.57 -0.17 -0.29
C SER A 307 -12.52 -0.92 -1.10
N PHE A 308 -11.26 -0.51 -1.01
CA PHE A 308 -10.19 -1.07 -1.84
C PHE A 308 -9.59 -2.36 -1.26
N SER A 309 -9.65 -2.57 0.06
CA SER A 309 -9.17 -3.82 0.66
C SER A 309 -10.05 -5.02 0.31
N ALA A 310 -11.31 -4.81 0.00
CA ALA A 310 -12.27 -5.85 -0.34
C ALA A 310 -12.21 -6.29 -1.82
N SER A 311 -11.65 -5.46 -2.70
CA SER A 311 -11.59 -5.72 -4.13
C SER A 311 -10.37 -6.54 -4.52
N ARG A 312 -10.60 -7.73 -5.11
CA ARG A 312 -9.52 -8.55 -5.68
C ARG A 312 -8.84 -7.92 -6.90
N ASN A 313 -9.55 -7.04 -7.60
CA ASN A 313 -9.11 -6.42 -8.85
C ASN A 313 -8.33 -5.12 -8.63
N TYR A 314 -8.34 -4.57 -7.42
CA TYR A 314 -7.71 -3.30 -7.14
C TYR A 314 -6.50 -3.44 -6.21
N GLN A 315 -5.40 -2.83 -6.63
CA GLN A 315 -4.09 -2.99 -5.98
C GLN A 315 -3.94 -2.12 -4.74
N ASN A 316 -4.80 -2.31 -3.72
CA ASN A 316 -4.66 -1.75 -2.37
C ASN A 316 -4.08 -0.31 -2.30
N THR A 317 -3.00 -0.10 -1.55
CA THR A 317 -2.35 1.22 -1.35
C THR A 317 -1.96 1.90 -2.65
N ARG A 318 -1.54 1.14 -3.67
CA ARG A 318 -1.15 1.67 -4.98
C ARG A 318 -2.34 2.25 -5.74
N GLY A 319 -3.47 1.56 -5.75
CA GLY A 319 -4.68 2.08 -6.37
C GLY A 319 -5.18 3.34 -5.70
N ILE A 320 -5.12 3.39 -4.37
CA ILE A 320 -5.46 4.59 -3.61
C ILE A 320 -4.52 5.76 -3.96
N LEU A 321 -3.22 5.50 -4.13
CA LEU A 321 -2.26 6.52 -4.56
C LEU A 321 -2.60 7.12 -5.93
N TYR A 322 -2.97 6.27 -6.91
CA TYR A 322 -3.38 6.73 -8.24
C TYR A 322 -4.65 7.58 -8.16
N LEU A 323 -5.69 7.06 -7.53
CA LEU A 323 -6.96 7.77 -7.35
C LEU A 323 -6.76 9.12 -6.68
N LEU A 324 -6.07 9.16 -5.54
CA LEU A 324 -5.83 10.42 -4.82
C LEU A 324 -4.95 11.40 -5.61
N SER A 325 -3.96 10.91 -6.36
CA SER A 325 -3.16 11.75 -7.25
C SER A 325 -4.04 12.44 -8.32
N SER A 326 -4.98 11.71 -8.93
CA SER A 326 -5.90 12.25 -9.93
C SER A 326 -6.86 13.28 -9.33
N VAL A 327 -7.45 13.00 -8.16
CA VAL A 327 -8.33 13.95 -7.45
C VAL A 327 -7.57 15.21 -7.03
N LEU A 328 -6.34 15.06 -6.49
CA LEU A 328 -5.53 16.19 -6.04
C LEU A 328 -5.13 17.11 -7.18
N ARG A 329 -4.73 16.61 -8.34
CA ARG A 329 -4.37 17.45 -9.48
C ARG A 329 -5.48 18.42 -9.89
N GLN A 330 -6.72 18.09 -9.62
CA GLN A 330 -7.87 18.93 -9.97
C GLN A 330 -8.29 19.88 -8.84
N SER A 331 -8.14 19.47 -7.58
CA SER A 331 -8.77 20.18 -6.47
C SER A 331 -7.80 20.80 -5.45
N TYR A 332 -6.48 20.47 -5.48
CA TYR A 332 -5.55 20.88 -4.43
C TYR A 332 -5.29 22.40 -4.33
N THR A 333 -5.58 23.18 -5.38
CA THR A 333 -5.51 24.63 -5.38
C THR A 333 -6.77 25.30 -4.82
N GLU A 334 -7.90 24.59 -4.80
CA GLU A 334 -9.19 25.12 -4.40
C GLU A 334 -9.64 24.63 -3.01
N ARG A 335 -9.06 23.54 -2.53
CA ARG A 335 -9.40 22.90 -1.26
C ARG A 335 -8.38 23.19 -0.18
N ASP A 336 -8.84 23.34 1.04
CA ASP A 336 -8.03 23.41 2.25
C ASP A 336 -7.81 22.03 2.91
N ILE A 337 -8.70 21.08 2.63
CA ILE A 337 -8.62 19.65 2.94
C ILE A 337 -9.35 18.86 1.85
N LEU A 338 -8.86 17.69 1.51
CA LEU A 338 -9.49 16.81 0.52
C LEU A 338 -10.56 15.95 1.20
N LEU A 339 -11.80 16.06 0.74
CA LEU A 339 -12.98 15.39 1.29
C LEU A 339 -13.43 14.20 0.42
N PRO A 340 -14.23 13.25 0.93
CA PRO A 340 -14.84 12.20 0.11
C PRO A 340 -15.65 12.74 -1.07
N SER A 341 -16.33 13.89 -0.91
CA SER A 341 -17.09 14.54 -1.97
C SER A 341 -16.27 15.05 -3.15
N ASP A 342 -14.95 15.15 -2.99
CA ASP A 342 -14.03 15.57 -4.08
C ASP A 342 -13.68 14.41 -5.02
N VAL A 343 -13.98 13.15 -4.64
CA VAL A 343 -13.78 11.97 -5.48
C VAL A 343 -14.97 11.82 -6.43
N SER A 344 -15.02 12.66 -7.45
CA SER A 344 -16.14 12.69 -8.40
C SER A 344 -15.94 11.72 -9.56
N PRO A 345 -16.92 10.86 -9.87
CA PRO A 345 -16.87 10.00 -11.06
C PRO A 345 -17.05 10.76 -12.39
N GLU A 346 -17.33 12.07 -12.37
CA GLU A 346 -17.33 12.90 -13.59
C GLU A 346 -15.91 13.17 -14.11
N ASN A 347 -14.88 12.99 -13.28
CA ASN A 347 -13.50 13.06 -13.69
C ASN A 347 -13.09 11.73 -14.34
N GLU A 348 -12.69 11.75 -15.62
CA GLU A 348 -12.35 10.56 -16.39
C GLU A 348 -11.27 9.69 -15.73
N GLU A 349 -10.21 10.30 -15.19
CA GLU A 349 -9.13 9.54 -14.51
C GLU A 349 -9.63 8.87 -13.22
N VAL A 350 -10.46 9.56 -12.45
CA VAL A 350 -11.10 9.03 -11.23
C VAL A 350 -12.13 7.96 -11.60
N GLN A 351 -12.90 8.19 -12.65
CA GLN A 351 -13.89 7.25 -13.16
C GLN A 351 -13.28 5.91 -13.50
N ASP A 352 -12.17 5.89 -14.26
CA ASP A 352 -11.45 4.66 -14.63
C ASP A 352 -11.04 3.83 -13.42
N ASP A 353 -10.62 4.49 -12.34
CA ASP A 353 -10.27 3.81 -11.10
C ASP A 353 -11.49 3.29 -10.35
N LEU A 354 -12.57 4.05 -10.30
CA LEU A 354 -13.82 3.62 -9.67
C LEU A 354 -14.51 2.48 -10.45
N PHE A 355 -14.42 2.46 -11.77
CA PHE A 355 -14.93 1.35 -12.61
C PHE A 355 -14.27 0.01 -12.30
N LYS A 356 -13.02 0.01 -11.84
CA LYS A 356 -12.33 -1.23 -11.42
C LYS A 356 -12.90 -1.82 -10.12
N LEU A 357 -13.60 -1.00 -9.32
CA LEU A 357 -14.26 -1.44 -8.08
C LEU A 357 -15.63 -2.06 -8.38
N GLU A 358 -16.54 -1.27 -8.93
CA GLU A 358 -17.91 -1.70 -9.22
C GLU A 358 -18.50 -0.89 -10.40
N PRO A 359 -18.31 -1.35 -11.65
CA PRO A 359 -18.69 -0.59 -12.85
C PRO A 359 -20.14 -0.13 -12.86
N ARG A 360 -21.06 -1.01 -12.47
CA ARG A 360 -22.50 -0.73 -12.52
C ARG A 360 -22.90 0.41 -11.59
N LEU A 361 -22.43 0.41 -10.36
CA LEU A 361 -22.74 1.47 -9.41
C LEU A 361 -22.17 2.82 -9.86
N VAL A 362 -21.01 2.83 -10.51
CA VAL A 362 -20.43 4.04 -11.08
C VAL A 362 -21.29 4.59 -12.21
N GLU A 363 -21.76 3.75 -13.13
CA GLU A 363 -22.69 4.14 -14.21
C GLU A 363 -23.98 4.74 -13.63
N ARG A 364 -24.58 4.10 -12.63
CA ARG A 364 -25.79 4.58 -11.96
C ARG A 364 -25.58 5.93 -11.27
N CYS A 365 -24.44 6.10 -10.63
CA CYS A 365 -24.09 7.40 -10.02
C CYS A 365 -23.93 8.50 -11.08
N LEU A 366 -23.28 8.21 -12.21
CA LEU A 366 -23.16 9.17 -13.31
C LEU A 366 -24.52 9.54 -13.89
N ASP A 367 -25.45 8.59 -14.02
CA ASP A 367 -26.81 8.86 -14.47
C ASP A 367 -27.56 9.79 -13.51
N ASP A 368 -27.44 9.57 -12.20
CA ASP A 368 -28.04 10.44 -11.19
C ASP A 368 -27.38 11.82 -11.14
N ILE A 369 -26.04 11.89 -11.26
CA ILE A 369 -25.30 13.17 -11.33
C ILE A 369 -25.81 14.02 -12.50
N ARG A 370 -25.99 13.44 -13.70
CA ARG A 370 -26.51 14.15 -14.87
C ARG A 370 -27.92 14.74 -14.62
N ARG A 371 -28.75 14.09 -13.79
CA ARG A 371 -30.09 14.57 -13.43
C ARG A 371 -30.06 15.72 -12.42
N THR A 372 -28.99 15.84 -11.62
CA THR A 372 -28.83 16.98 -10.68
C THR A 372 -28.44 18.29 -11.38
N LYS A 373 -28.16 18.25 -12.69
CA LYS A 373 -27.70 19.38 -13.49
C LYS A 373 -26.41 19.99 -12.90
N ASP A 374 -26.40 21.31 -12.64
CA ASP A 374 -25.22 22.03 -12.14
C ASP A 374 -25.16 22.15 -10.62
N ASP A 375 -25.95 21.37 -9.85
CA ASP A 375 -25.91 21.38 -8.38
C ASP A 375 -24.66 20.61 -7.89
N LYS A 376 -23.55 21.31 -7.80
CA LYS A 376 -22.25 20.74 -7.37
C LYS A 376 -22.29 20.13 -5.95
N LEU A 377 -23.17 20.64 -5.07
CA LEU A 377 -23.32 20.05 -3.75
C LEU A 377 -24.07 18.71 -3.81
N ALA A 378 -25.12 18.64 -4.63
CA ALA A 378 -25.82 17.37 -4.86
C ALA A 378 -24.90 16.33 -5.49
N GLN A 379 -24.09 16.72 -6.47
CA GLN A 379 -23.07 15.85 -7.07
C GLN A 379 -22.06 15.33 -6.02
N GLY A 380 -21.56 16.19 -5.12
CA GLY A 380 -20.67 15.78 -4.03
C GLY A 380 -21.32 14.83 -3.02
N VAL A 381 -22.62 15.03 -2.72
CA VAL A 381 -23.41 14.10 -1.89
C VAL A 381 -23.50 12.72 -2.57
N LEU A 382 -23.82 12.69 -3.86
CA LEU A 382 -23.89 11.43 -4.63
C LEU A 382 -22.54 10.74 -4.71
N ALA A 383 -21.44 11.46 -4.95
CA ALA A 383 -20.08 10.92 -4.92
C ALA A 383 -19.72 10.29 -3.54
N THR A 384 -20.12 10.96 -2.45
CA THR A 384 -19.94 10.43 -1.08
C THR A 384 -20.70 9.11 -0.89
N ILE A 385 -21.95 9.06 -1.33
CA ILE A 385 -22.79 7.85 -1.22
C ILE A 385 -22.20 6.73 -2.06
N LEU A 386 -21.73 7.03 -3.28
CA LEU A 386 -21.09 6.04 -4.16
C LEU A 386 -19.87 5.40 -3.48
N LEU A 387 -18.93 6.20 -3.00
CA LEU A 387 -17.73 5.68 -2.32
C LEU A 387 -18.08 4.77 -1.15
N ARG A 388 -19.07 5.16 -0.37
CA ARG A 388 -19.52 4.36 0.77
C ARG A 388 -20.34 3.13 0.36
N SER A 389 -20.89 3.10 -0.84
CA SER A 389 -21.59 1.93 -1.37
C SER A 389 -20.65 0.78 -1.73
N PHE A 390 -19.36 1.06 -1.94
CA PHE A 390 -18.34 0.03 -2.15
C PHE A 390 -17.87 -0.66 -0.86
N VAL A 391 -18.22 -0.14 0.31
CA VAL A 391 -17.80 -0.71 1.61
C VAL A 391 -18.54 -2.02 1.87
N THR A 392 -17.78 -3.08 2.14
CA THR A 392 -18.35 -4.38 2.51
C THR A 392 -18.84 -4.38 3.96
N GLY A 393 -19.93 -5.14 4.22
CA GLY A 393 -20.52 -5.29 5.55
C GLY A 393 -21.54 -4.20 5.91
N GLN A 394 -21.23 -2.94 5.73
CA GLN A 394 -22.13 -1.81 5.96
C GLN A 394 -22.07 -0.80 4.80
N PRO A 395 -22.62 -1.15 3.63
CA PRO A 395 -22.58 -0.27 2.48
C PRO A 395 -23.43 0.99 2.70
N GLY A 396 -23.05 2.07 1.99
CA GLY A 396 -23.76 3.34 2.00
C GLY A 396 -23.32 4.32 3.10
N ALA A 397 -23.86 5.53 3.02
CA ALA A 397 -23.54 6.66 3.89
C ALA A 397 -24.72 7.04 4.79
N ASN A 398 -24.50 7.21 6.09
CA ASN A 398 -25.48 7.85 6.97
C ASN A 398 -25.41 9.38 6.83
N GLU A 399 -26.40 10.09 7.37
CA GLU A 399 -26.50 11.54 7.25
C GLU A 399 -25.31 12.27 7.84
N GLY A 400 -24.80 11.85 9.00
CA GLY A 400 -23.60 12.44 9.62
C GLY A 400 -22.37 12.29 8.73
N GLN A 401 -22.19 11.12 8.10
CA GLN A 401 -21.11 10.87 7.14
C GLN A 401 -21.23 11.74 5.89
N ILE A 402 -22.45 11.92 5.37
CA ILE A 402 -22.71 12.80 4.22
C ILE A 402 -22.38 14.24 4.60
N VAL A 403 -22.81 14.70 5.78
CA VAL A 403 -22.52 16.07 6.25
C VAL A 403 -21.02 16.29 6.38
N VAL A 404 -20.31 15.45 7.12
CA VAL A 404 -18.84 15.57 7.31
C VAL A 404 -18.10 15.55 5.99
N SER A 405 -18.50 14.69 5.06
CA SER A 405 -17.86 14.51 3.74
C SER A 405 -18.07 15.67 2.77
N ASN A 406 -19.04 16.57 3.05
CA ASN A 406 -19.38 17.70 2.19
C ASN A 406 -19.19 19.07 2.87
N LEU A 407 -18.80 19.09 4.16
CA LEU A 407 -18.69 20.31 4.95
C LEU A 407 -17.31 20.96 4.78
N THR A 408 -17.18 21.89 3.84
CA THR A 408 -15.98 22.74 3.67
C THR A 408 -16.01 23.93 4.63
N THR A 409 -14.87 24.60 4.87
CA THR A 409 -14.79 25.78 5.75
C THR A 409 -15.74 26.92 5.35
N GLY A 410 -16.06 27.06 4.08
CA GLY A 410 -16.96 28.10 3.53
C GLY A 410 -18.41 27.68 3.36
N ARG A 411 -18.76 26.40 3.55
CA ARG A 411 -20.12 25.90 3.27
C ARG A 411 -21.01 25.92 4.52
N ASN A 412 -22.24 26.41 4.37
CA ASN A 412 -23.22 26.34 5.44
C ASN A 412 -23.84 24.93 5.53
N ILE A 413 -23.97 24.39 6.76
CA ILE A 413 -24.61 23.08 6.97
C ILE A 413 -26.06 23.04 6.45
N ASN A 414 -26.77 24.16 6.47
CA ASN A 414 -28.16 24.23 5.98
C ASN A 414 -28.26 23.91 4.48
N GLU A 415 -27.22 24.21 3.70
CA GLU A 415 -27.16 23.83 2.27
C GLU A 415 -27.12 22.31 2.13
N ILE A 416 -26.31 21.62 2.93
CA ILE A 416 -26.21 20.16 2.93
C ILE A 416 -27.52 19.54 3.40
N ASN A 417 -28.12 20.09 4.48
CA ASN A 417 -29.39 19.61 4.98
C ASN A 417 -30.53 19.78 3.96
N LEU A 418 -30.49 20.83 3.14
CA LEU A 418 -31.45 21.02 2.05
C LEU A 418 -31.32 19.92 0.98
N VAL A 419 -30.08 19.55 0.59
CA VAL A 419 -29.85 18.46 -0.36
C VAL A 419 -30.32 17.13 0.24
N LEU A 420 -30.03 16.87 1.52
CA LEU A 420 -30.53 15.68 2.22
C LEU A 420 -32.05 15.64 2.28
N ALA A 421 -32.71 16.78 2.55
CA ALA A 421 -34.18 16.86 2.53
C ALA A 421 -34.75 16.55 1.12
N LYS A 422 -34.13 17.08 0.06
CA LYS A 422 -34.51 16.76 -1.32
C LYS A 422 -34.33 15.26 -1.62
N LEU A 423 -33.24 14.67 -1.16
CA LEU A 423 -32.96 13.24 -1.32
C LEU A 423 -34.05 12.39 -0.64
N LYS A 424 -34.37 12.69 0.62
CA LYS A 424 -35.43 12.01 1.41
C LYS A 424 -36.81 12.08 0.74
N GLN A 425 -37.11 13.20 0.09
CA GLN A 425 -38.41 13.46 -0.55
C GLN A 425 -38.45 12.96 -2.01
N GLY A 426 -37.38 12.38 -2.54
CA GLY A 426 -37.27 12.00 -3.95
C GLY A 426 -37.13 13.19 -4.90
N ALA A 427 -36.99 14.42 -4.37
CA ALA A 427 -36.92 15.65 -5.16
C ALA A 427 -35.52 15.92 -5.74
N LEU A 428 -34.51 15.12 -5.40
CA LEU A 428 -33.14 15.22 -5.95
C LEU A 428 -33.03 14.54 -7.32
N ASN A 429 -34.03 13.74 -7.72
CA ASN A 429 -34.01 12.90 -8.93
C ASN A 429 -32.82 11.90 -8.95
N ALA A 430 -32.39 11.43 -7.78
CA ALA A 430 -31.41 10.38 -7.61
C ALA A 430 -32.14 9.03 -7.57
N TRP A 431 -32.29 8.39 -8.72
CA TRP A 431 -33.14 7.21 -8.89
C TRP A 431 -32.51 5.93 -8.40
N PHE A 432 -31.19 5.87 -8.39
CA PHE A 432 -30.43 4.67 -8.00
C PHE A 432 -29.95 4.73 -6.54
N VAL A 433 -30.28 5.81 -5.80
CA VAL A 433 -29.97 5.93 -4.37
C VAL A 433 -31.15 5.44 -3.55
N HIS A 434 -30.92 4.42 -2.73
CA HIS A 434 -31.94 3.78 -1.91
C HIS A 434 -31.63 3.93 -0.40
N PRO A 435 -32.64 4.07 0.46
CA PRO A 435 -32.47 3.97 1.90
C PRO A 435 -32.24 2.51 2.29
N LEU A 436 -31.27 2.27 3.18
CA LEU A 436 -30.95 0.97 3.74
C LEU A 436 -30.45 1.15 5.19
N ASP A 437 -31.23 0.70 6.16
CA ASP A 437 -30.86 0.71 7.59
C ASP A 437 -30.31 2.07 8.11
N GLY A 438 -31.00 3.16 7.75
CA GLY A 438 -30.59 4.53 8.12
C GLY A 438 -29.41 5.09 7.30
N ARG A 439 -29.07 4.45 6.21
CA ARG A 439 -28.04 4.86 5.25
C ARG A 439 -28.63 5.06 3.86
N TYR A 440 -27.87 5.71 2.99
CA TYR A 440 -28.16 5.84 1.56
C TYR A 440 -27.14 5.04 0.79
N VAL A 441 -27.58 4.20 -0.12
CA VAL A 441 -26.72 3.28 -0.89
C VAL A 441 -27.12 3.30 -2.37
N PHE A 442 -26.13 3.27 -3.26
CA PHE A 442 -26.38 3.02 -4.69
C PHE A 442 -26.73 1.56 -4.93
N ARG A 443 -27.72 1.31 -5.80
CA ARG A 443 -28.11 0.00 -6.32
C ARG A 443 -28.23 0.03 -7.82
N ASP A 444 -28.18 -1.15 -8.45
CA ASP A 444 -28.34 -1.29 -9.91
C ASP A 444 -29.81 -1.17 -10.34
N GLU A 445 -30.75 -1.30 -9.41
CA GLU A 445 -32.19 -1.19 -9.62
C GLU A 445 -32.68 0.23 -9.27
N GLU A 446 -33.69 0.74 -10.04
CA GLU A 446 -34.33 2.04 -9.80
C GLU A 446 -35.23 2.03 -8.57
#